data_1851ee9b66203338f6f386d92701f1d1
#
_entry.id   1851ee9b66203338f6f386d92701f1d1
#
_cell.length_a   1.000
_cell.length_b   1.000
_cell.length_c   1.000
_cell.angle_alpha   90.00
_cell.angle_beta   90.00
_cell.angle_gamma   90.00
#
_symmetry.space_group_name_H-M   'P 1'
#
loop_
_entity.id
_entity.type
_entity.pdbx_description
1 polymer ?
#
loop_
_entity_poly.entity_id
_entity_poly.type
_entity_poly.pdbx_seq_one_letter_code
_entity_poly.pdbx_strand_id
1 'polypeptide(L)'
;LDKSAPAFTNQHAIAPDSPYSASKAASDHLVRAWHHTYGLPVLTTHCSNNYGPYHFPEKLIPLVIVNALAGKTLPVYGDGQQIRDWLYVKDHCSAIARVLEAGQVGTTYNIGGWNEKANLDIVRNICSLLDTLKPRPDGKPYQDQIAFVTDRPGHDRRYAIDARKIEQELGWKPAESFETGIAKTVQWYLSNQDWVANVQSGAYRDWVQTQYGAPAAEEASPVAA
;
A
#
# COMPACT_ATOMS: atom_id res chain seq x y z
N LEU A 1 14.31 -4.10 8.13
CA LEU A 1 14.91 -5.42 8.38
C LEU A 1 16.08 -5.70 7.45
N ASP A 2 17.08 -6.43 7.91
CA ASP A 2 18.08 -7.08 7.07
C ASP A 2 17.41 -8.18 6.23
N LYS A 3 18.03 -8.56 5.08
CA LYS A 3 17.50 -9.61 4.18
C LYS A 3 17.32 -10.96 4.88
N SER A 4 18.17 -11.28 5.85
CA SER A 4 18.16 -12.53 6.62
C SER A 4 17.33 -12.48 7.90
N ALA A 5 16.85 -11.31 8.31
CA ALA A 5 16.07 -11.16 9.55
C ALA A 5 14.71 -11.84 9.45
N PRO A 6 14.18 -12.44 10.52
CA PRO A 6 12.82 -12.96 10.52
C PRO A 6 11.80 -11.85 10.27
N ALA A 7 10.66 -12.19 9.67
CA ALA A 7 9.54 -11.27 9.48
C ALA A 7 8.97 -10.79 10.82
N PHE A 8 8.34 -9.61 10.81
CA PHE A 8 7.72 -9.04 12.00
C PHE A 8 6.53 -9.88 12.47
N THR A 9 6.61 -10.42 13.66
CA THR A 9 5.50 -11.10 14.34
C THR A 9 4.63 -10.08 15.10
N ASN A 10 3.46 -10.51 15.57
CA ASN A 10 2.59 -9.70 16.43
C ASN A 10 3.22 -9.34 17.79
N GLN A 11 4.34 -9.96 18.16
CA GLN A 11 5.04 -9.75 19.44
C GLN A 11 6.31 -8.89 19.31
N HIS A 12 6.65 -8.45 18.10
CA HIS A 12 7.80 -7.56 17.90
C HIS A 12 7.59 -6.24 18.64
N ALA A 13 8.66 -5.78 19.30
CA ALA A 13 8.67 -4.44 19.90
C ALA A 13 8.51 -3.37 18.81
N ILE A 14 7.66 -2.40 19.09
CA ILE A 14 7.43 -1.25 18.19
C ILE A 14 8.52 -0.22 18.45
N ALA A 15 9.39 0.00 17.44
CA ALA A 15 10.48 0.97 17.48
C ALA A 15 10.45 1.81 16.19
N PRO A 16 9.64 2.87 16.12
CA PRO A 16 9.46 3.67 14.92
C PRO A 16 10.66 4.59 14.66
N ASP A 17 11.17 4.58 13.41
CA ASP A 17 12.31 5.38 12.96
C ASP A 17 11.89 6.69 12.27
N SER A 18 10.59 6.98 12.17
CA SER A 18 10.09 8.21 11.56
C SER A 18 8.90 8.80 12.31
N PRO A 19 8.65 10.13 12.23
CA PRO A 19 7.47 10.75 12.83
C PRO A 19 6.16 10.12 12.34
N TYR A 20 6.07 9.74 11.07
CA TYR A 20 4.92 9.04 10.52
C TYR A 20 4.72 7.67 11.19
N SER A 21 5.78 6.84 11.26
CA SER A 21 5.70 5.54 11.94
C SER A 21 5.36 5.68 13.42
N ALA A 22 5.90 6.70 14.09
CA ALA A 22 5.58 7.00 15.48
C ALA A 22 4.09 7.34 15.67
N SER A 23 3.49 8.13 14.77
CA SER A 23 2.07 8.47 14.84
C SER A 23 1.17 7.24 14.65
N LYS A 24 1.56 6.32 13.76
CA LYS A 24 0.85 5.04 13.56
C LYS A 24 0.95 4.14 14.80
N ALA A 25 2.14 4.03 15.39
CA ALA A 25 2.34 3.29 16.64
C ALA A 25 1.51 3.88 17.79
N ALA A 26 1.45 5.20 17.91
CA ALA A 26 0.64 5.88 18.92
C ALA A 26 -0.85 5.55 18.76
N SER A 27 -1.36 5.46 17.53
CA SER A 27 -2.73 5.04 17.26
C SER A 27 -3.02 3.63 17.79
N ASP A 28 -2.13 2.67 17.53
CA ASP A 28 -2.27 1.30 18.03
C ASP A 28 -2.26 1.25 19.56
N HIS A 29 -1.38 2.02 20.21
CA HIS A 29 -1.34 2.12 21.66
C HIS A 29 -2.61 2.73 22.25
N LEU A 30 -3.20 3.75 21.62
CA LEU A 30 -4.47 4.34 22.03
C LEU A 30 -5.61 3.33 21.93
N VAL A 31 -5.73 2.60 20.82
CA VAL A 31 -6.74 1.55 20.66
C VAL A 31 -6.61 0.49 21.77
N ARG A 32 -5.40 0.01 22.04
CA ARG A 32 -5.12 -0.92 23.13
C ARG A 32 -5.50 -0.34 24.49
N ALA A 33 -5.16 0.92 24.78
CA ALA A 33 -5.47 1.58 26.06
C ALA A 33 -6.98 1.69 26.28
N TRP A 34 -7.75 2.05 25.25
CA TRP A 34 -9.22 2.11 25.32
C TRP A 34 -9.83 0.73 25.63
N HIS A 35 -9.31 -0.33 25.04
CA HIS A 35 -9.74 -1.68 25.36
C HIS A 35 -9.51 -2.04 26.83
N HIS A 36 -8.27 -1.83 27.31
CA HIS A 36 -7.90 -2.22 28.68
C HIS A 36 -8.56 -1.35 29.76
N THR A 37 -8.77 -0.05 29.48
CA THR A 37 -9.32 0.88 30.48
C THR A 37 -10.85 0.85 30.52
N TYR A 38 -11.49 0.74 29.34
CA TYR A 38 -12.94 0.93 29.23
C TYR A 38 -13.67 -0.29 28.68
N GLY A 39 -12.97 -1.38 28.38
CA GLY A 39 -13.59 -2.60 27.85
C GLY A 39 -14.08 -2.48 26.41
N LEU A 40 -13.60 -1.46 25.63
CA LEU A 40 -14.01 -1.32 24.25
C LEU A 40 -13.66 -2.59 23.45
N PRO A 41 -14.61 -3.23 22.75
CA PRO A 41 -14.34 -4.43 21.97
C PRO A 41 -13.58 -4.06 20.68
N VAL A 42 -12.26 -4.10 20.72
CA VAL A 42 -11.38 -3.72 19.62
C VAL A 42 -10.71 -4.93 18.98
N LEU A 43 -10.43 -4.80 17.68
CA LEU A 43 -9.57 -5.66 16.90
C LEU A 43 -8.58 -4.78 16.14
N THR A 44 -7.30 -5.13 16.17
CA THR A 44 -6.26 -4.41 15.45
C THR A 44 -5.71 -5.27 14.33
N THR A 45 -5.49 -4.69 13.16
CA THR A 45 -4.86 -5.40 12.05
C THR A 45 -3.65 -4.62 11.54
N HIS A 46 -2.54 -5.31 11.31
CA HIS A 46 -1.38 -4.78 10.61
C HIS A 46 -1.24 -5.49 9.27
N CYS A 47 -1.28 -4.75 8.19
CA CYS A 47 -1.20 -5.34 6.85
C CYS A 47 0.11 -5.02 6.14
N SER A 48 0.51 -5.89 5.24
CA SER A 48 1.59 -5.64 4.28
C SER A 48 1.16 -4.67 3.16
N ASN A 49 2.03 -4.41 2.18
CA ASN A 49 1.74 -3.48 1.11
C ASN A 49 0.58 -3.97 0.23
N ASN A 50 -0.49 -3.20 0.17
CA ASN A 50 -1.63 -3.54 -0.66
C ASN A 50 -1.45 -3.09 -2.11
N TYR A 51 -2.03 -3.84 -3.05
CA TYR A 51 -2.14 -3.48 -4.45
C TYR A 51 -3.41 -4.06 -5.07
N GLY A 52 -3.86 -3.48 -6.18
CA GLY A 52 -5.06 -3.94 -6.86
C GLY A 52 -5.89 -2.81 -7.48
N PRO A 53 -7.15 -3.09 -7.81
CA PRO A 53 -8.12 -2.09 -8.28
C PRO A 53 -8.22 -0.88 -7.36
N TYR A 54 -8.46 0.29 -7.94
CA TYR A 54 -8.70 1.56 -7.23
C TYR A 54 -7.51 2.06 -6.38
N HIS A 55 -6.30 1.49 -6.54
CA HIS A 55 -5.13 1.99 -5.85
C HIS A 55 -4.70 3.34 -6.45
N PHE A 56 -4.53 4.37 -5.61
CA PHE A 56 -4.26 5.73 -6.06
C PHE A 56 -2.94 5.82 -6.85
N PRO A 57 -2.91 6.52 -8.01
CA PRO A 57 -1.79 6.49 -8.98
C PRO A 57 -0.47 7.12 -8.51
N GLU A 58 -0.32 7.53 -7.25
CA GLU A 58 0.95 7.95 -6.65
C GLU A 58 1.78 6.79 -6.07
N LYS A 59 1.16 5.63 -5.86
CA LYS A 59 1.81 4.44 -5.29
C LYS A 59 2.52 3.65 -6.38
N LEU A 60 3.57 2.89 -6.00
CA LEU A 60 4.50 2.24 -6.94
C LEU A 60 3.82 1.53 -8.11
N ILE A 61 2.94 0.56 -7.83
CA ILE A 61 2.34 -0.29 -8.87
C ILE A 61 1.48 0.53 -9.85
N PRO A 62 0.48 1.31 -9.41
CA PRO A 62 -0.32 2.09 -10.33
C PRO A 62 0.48 3.21 -11.01
N LEU A 63 1.44 3.84 -10.32
CA LEU A 63 2.31 4.85 -10.92
C LEU A 63 3.10 4.27 -12.11
N VAL A 64 3.68 3.09 -11.94
CA VAL A 64 4.42 2.40 -13.01
C VAL A 64 3.51 2.09 -14.20
N ILE A 65 2.32 1.55 -13.95
CA ILE A 65 1.35 1.23 -15.01
C ILE A 65 0.97 2.50 -15.79
N VAL A 66 0.59 3.56 -15.09
CA VAL A 66 0.11 4.80 -15.70
C VAL A 66 1.23 5.52 -16.44
N ASN A 67 2.44 5.61 -15.86
CA ASN A 67 3.58 6.21 -16.52
C ASN A 67 4.02 5.42 -17.76
N ALA A 68 4.05 4.09 -17.67
CA ALA A 68 4.38 3.22 -18.79
C ALA A 68 3.46 3.50 -19.98
N LEU A 69 2.16 3.47 -19.77
CA LEU A 69 1.16 3.74 -20.80
C LEU A 69 1.22 5.15 -21.37
N ALA A 70 1.64 6.12 -20.57
CA ALA A 70 1.84 7.51 -20.99
C ALA A 70 3.21 7.79 -21.65
N GLY A 71 4.07 6.78 -21.84
CA GLY A 71 5.42 6.95 -22.39
C GLY A 71 6.38 7.72 -21.48
N LYS A 72 6.06 7.83 -20.18
CA LYS A 72 6.86 8.55 -19.18
C LYS A 72 7.91 7.64 -18.55
N THR A 73 8.91 8.24 -17.93
CA THR A 73 9.93 7.55 -17.14
C THR A 73 9.31 6.74 -15.99
N LEU A 74 9.84 5.54 -15.75
CA LEU A 74 9.50 4.66 -14.63
C LEU A 74 10.60 4.82 -13.57
N PRO A 75 10.41 5.66 -12.55
CA PRO A 75 11.44 5.94 -11.56
C PRO A 75 11.61 4.76 -10.59
N VAL A 76 12.84 4.27 -10.47
CA VAL A 76 13.25 3.26 -9.50
C VAL A 76 14.21 3.90 -8.51
N TYR A 77 13.83 3.94 -7.24
CA TYR A 77 14.63 4.56 -6.18
C TYR A 77 15.85 3.70 -5.82
N GLY A 78 17.03 4.34 -5.72
CA GLY A 78 18.28 3.69 -5.38
C GLY A 78 18.62 2.57 -6.37
N ASP A 79 18.91 1.38 -5.84
CA ASP A 79 19.20 0.17 -6.62
C ASP A 79 17.94 -0.67 -6.94
N GLY A 80 16.78 -0.26 -6.47
CA GLY A 80 15.51 -0.97 -6.64
C GLY A 80 15.39 -2.27 -5.84
N GLN A 81 16.35 -2.55 -4.95
CA GLN A 81 16.41 -3.80 -4.19
C GLN A 81 15.67 -3.74 -2.84
N GLN A 82 14.90 -2.69 -2.61
CA GLN A 82 14.03 -2.62 -1.43
C GLN A 82 12.92 -3.67 -1.56
N ILE A 83 12.82 -4.53 -0.55
CA ILE A 83 11.87 -5.66 -0.53
C ILE A 83 10.62 -5.28 0.24
N ARG A 84 9.46 -5.62 -0.32
CA ARG A 84 8.15 -5.49 0.31
C ARG A 84 7.37 -6.78 0.17
N ASP A 85 6.58 -7.10 1.18
CA ASP A 85 5.53 -8.11 1.06
C ASP A 85 4.28 -7.47 0.44
N TRP A 86 3.71 -8.11 -0.57
CA TRP A 86 2.61 -7.58 -1.37
C TRP A 86 1.35 -8.41 -1.22
N LEU A 87 0.26 -7.75 -0.88
CA LEU A 87 -1.04 -8.35 -0.63
C LEU A 87 -2.09 -7.80 -1.60
N TYR A 88 -2.77 -8.68 -2.32
CA TYR A 88 -3.85 -8.27 -3.21
C TYR A 88 -5.01 -7.70 -2.40
N VAL A 89 -5.58 -6.58 -2.83
CA VAL A 89 -6.55 -5.80 -2.03
C VAL A 89 -7.80 -6.58 -1.66
N LYS A 90 -8.30 -7.47 -2.54
CA LYS A 90 -9.47 -8.31 -2.23
C LYS A 90 -9.17 -9.33 -1.13
N ASP A 91 -7.96 -9.86 -1.10
CA ASP A 91 -7.52 -10.74 -0.02
C ASP A 91 -7.44 -9.96 1.31
N HIS A 92 -6.92 -8.73 1.29
CA HIS A 92 -6.93 -7.89 2.49
C HIS A 92 -8.37 -7.62 2.98
N CYS A 93 -9.30 -7.29 2.09
CA CYS A 93 -10.70 -7.11 2.46
C CYS A 93 -11.30 -8.38 3.08
N SER A 94 -11.02 -9.56 2.49
CA SER A 94 -11.49 -10.84 3.04
C SER A 94 -10.88 -11.16 4.41
N ALA A 95 -9.61 -10.80 4.63
CA ALA A 95 -8.95 -10.92 5.93
C ALA A 95 -9.61 -10.07 7.00
N ILE A 96 -9.89 -8.78 6.68
CA ILE A 96 -10.58 -7.87 7.60
C ILE A 96 -11.97 -8.44 7.96
N ALA A 97 -12.75 -8.88 6.98
CA ALA A 97 -14.04 -9.50 7.20
C ALA A 97 -13.91 -10.71 8.14
N ARG A 98 -12.93 -11.59 7.88
CA ARG A 98 -12.67 -12.76 8.71
C ARG A 98 -12.27 -12.41 10.14
N VAL A 99 -11.45 -11.36 10.32
CA VAL A 99 -11.07 -10.86 11.65
C VAL A 99 -12.29 -10.31 12.40
N LEU A 100 -13.18 -9.59 11.72
CA LEU A 100 -14.43 -9.08 12.33
C LEU A 100 -15.38 -10.21 12.74
N GLU A 101 -15.47 -11.26 11.92
CA GLU A 101 -16.38 -12.39 12.19
C GLU A 101 -15.91 -13.31 13.32
N ALA A 102 -14.62 -13.56 13.42
CA ALA A 102 -14.09 -14.62 14.26
C ALA A 102 -12.83 -14.26 15.06
N GLY A 103 -12.35 -13.01 14.96
CA GLY A 103 -11.18 -12.55 15.71
C GLY A 103 -11.44 -12.45 17.21
N GLN A 104 -10.44 -12.72 17.99
CA GLN A 104 -10.50 -12.56 19.44
C GLN A 104 -10.38 -11.07 19.79
N VAL A 105 -11.39 -10.53 20.46
CA VAL A 105 -11.42 -9.13 20.93
C VAL A 105 -10.18 -8.81 21.78
N GLY A 106 -9.62 -7.64 21.59
CA GLY A 106 -8.42 -7.18 22.28
C GLY A 106 -7.11 -7.66 21.66
N THR A 107 -7.15 -8.43 20.56
CA THR A 107 -5.94 -8.95 19.92
C THR A 107 -5.60 -8.23 18.62
N THR A 108 -4.34 -8.42 18.20
CA THR A 108 -3.80 -7.91 16.93
C THR A 108 -3.56 -9.07 15.99
N TYR A 109 -3.93 -8.90 14.71
CA TYR A 109 -3.66 -9.83 13.63
C TYR A 109 -2.80 -9.19 12.55
N ASN A 110 -1.68 -9.82 12.23
CA ASN A 110 -0.90 -9.50 11.06
C ASN A 110 -1.55 -10.11 9.82
N ILE A 111 -1.65 -9.35 8.74
CA ILE A 111 -2.23 -9.76 7.46
C ILE A 111 -1.16 -9.56 6.38
N GLY A 112 -0.57 -10.64 5.90
CA GLY A 112 0.52 -10.65 4.91
C GLY A 112 0.15 -11.45 3.66
N GLY A 113 0.85 -11.12 2.56
CA GLY A 113 0.65 -11.79 1.28
C GLY A 113 1.58 -12.99 1.06
N TRP A 114 2.62 -13.15 1.88
CA TRP A 114 3.72 -14.10 1.67
C TRP A 114 4.43 -13.91 0.31
N ASN A 115 4.38 -12.69 -0.23
CA ASN A 115 4.87 -12.32 -1.55
C ASN A 115 5.95 -11.24 -1.45
N GLU A 116 7.09 -11.59 -0.87
CA GLU A 116 8.24 -10.67 -0.80
C GLU A 116 8.88 -10.50 -2.18
N LYS A 117 8.87 -9.28 -2.70
CA LYS A 117 9.47 -8.93 -4.01
C LYS A 117 10.29 -7.65 -3.89
N ALA A 118 11.39 -7.59 -4.64
CA ALA A 118 12.13 -6.34 -4.80
C ALA A 118 11.36 -5.37 -5.71
N ASN A 119 11.45 -4.07 -5.43
CA ASN A 119 10.74 -3.05 -6.22
C ASN A 119 11.07 -3.13 -7.72
N LEU A 120 12.34 -3.35 -8.07
CA LEU A 120 12.76 -3.49 -9.47
C LEU A 120 12.10 -4.69 -10.16
N ASP A 121 11.95 -5.81 -9.45
CA ASP A 121 11.31 -7.01 -10.01
C ASP A 121 9.81 -6.77 -10.28
N ILE A 122 9.15 -5.98 -9.44
CA ILE A 122 7.77 -5.55 -9.66
C ILE A 122 7.66 -4.69 -10.91
N VAL A 123 8.53 -3.69 -11.04
CA VAL A 123 8.54 -2.80 -12.22
C VAL A 123 8.75 -3.61 -13.50
N ARG A 124 9.71 -4.53 -13.52
CA ARG A 124 9.98 -5.39 -14.67
C ARG A 124 8.80 -6.31 -14.99
N ASN A 125 8.15 -6.86 -13.97
CA ASN A 125 6.99 -7.73 -14.15
C ASN A 125 5.82 -6.96 -14.79
N ILE A 126 5.55 -5.74 -14.33
CA ILE A 126 4.53 -4.85 -14.92
C ILE A 126 4.87 -4.54 -16.38
N CYS A 127 6.13 -4.20 -16.68
CA CYS A 127 6.58 -3.95 -18.06
C CYS A 127 6.33 -5.16 -18.95
N SER A 128 6.70 -6.35 -18.52
CA SER A 128 6.49 -7.58 -19.28
C SER A 128 5.02 -7.89 -19.53
N LEU A 129 4.15 -7.65 -18.53
CA LEU A 129 2.70 -7.79 -18.71
C LEU A 129 2.15 -6.77 -19.72
N LEU A 130 2.61 -5.52 -19.65
CA LEU A 130 2.20 -4.48 -20.59
C LEU A 130 2.72 -4.75 -22.02
N ASP A 131 3.94 -5.25 -22.17
CA ASP A 131 4.48 -5.66 -23.48
C ASP A 131 3.60 -6.70 -24.16
N THR A 132 2.95 -7.57 -23.36
CA THR A 132 2.02 -8.61 -23.87
C THR A 132 0.61 -8.06 -24.09
N LEU A 133 0.06 -7.30 -23.13
CA LEU A 133 -1.35 -6.92 -23.11
C LEU A 133 -1.64 -5.62 -23.91
N LYS A 134 -0.68 -4.74 -24.00
CA LYS A 134 -0.78 -3.44 -24.66
C LYS A 134 0.59 -3.02 -25.20
N PRO A 135 1.13 -3.69 -26.22
CA PRO A 135 2.45 -3.35 -26.80
C PRO A 135 2.55 -1.89 -27.19
N ARG A 136 3.73 -1.30 -27.04
CA ARG A 136 4.00 0.07 -27.45
C ARG A 136 3.93 0.22 -28.96
N PRO A 137 3.40 1.36 -29.48
CA PRO A 137 3.33 1.59 -30.95
C PRO A 137 4.69 1.62 -31.65
N ASP A 138 5.76 2.01 -30.91
CA ASP A 138 7.14 2.06 -31.43
C ASP A 138 7.86 0.70 -31.40
N GLY A 139 7.21 -0.36 -30.93
CA GLY A 139 7.73 -1.71 -30.81
C GLY A 139 8.83 -1.91 -29.77
N LYS A 140 9.15 -0.89 -28.98
CA LYS A 140 10.15 -0.98 -27.91
C LYS A 140 9.54 -1.58 -26.63
N PRO A 141 10.32 -2.30 -25.82
CA PRO A 141 9.84 -2.81 -24.54
C PRO A 141 9.61 -1.67 -23.53
N TYR A 142 8.62 -1.82 -22.66
CA TYR A 142 8.34 -0.86 -21.59
C TYR A 142 9.51 -0.74 -20.60
N GLN A 143 10.35 -1.75 -20.48
CA GLN A 143 11.55 -1.72 -19.64
C GLN A 143 12.54 -0.61 -20.02
N ASP A 144 12.55 -0.16 -21.29
CA ASP A 144 13.39 0.95 -21.73
C ASP A 144 13.04 2.30 -21.06
N GLN A 145 11.87 2.39 -20.44
CA GLN A 145 11.44 3.57 -19.69
C GLN A 145 11.97 3.59 -18.25
N ILE A 146 12.61 2.51 -17.77
CA ILE A 146 13.12 2.43 -16.39
C ILE A 146 14.29 3.40 -16.23
N ALA A 147 14.25 4.23 -15.19
CA ALA A 147 15.35 5.09 -14.79
C ALA A 147 15.57 5.03 -13.29
N PHE A 148 16.83 4.84 -12.89
CA PHE A 148 17.22 4.88 -11.50
C PHE A 148 17.34 6.32 -11.03
N VAL A 149 16.74 6.60 -9.87
CA VAL A 149 16.74 7.93 -9.24
C VAL A 149 17.32 7.86 -7.83
N THR A 150 17.74 9.00 -7.29
CA THR A 150 18.27 9.09 -5.92
C THR A 150 17.28 8.50 -4.92
N ASP A 151 17.79 7.66 -4.02
CA ASP A 151 16.96 7.07 -2.98
C ASP A 151 16.53 8.10 -1.94
N ARG A 152 15.38 7.88 -1.32
CA ARG A 152 14.85 8.76 -0.28
C ARG A 152 15.51 8.46 1.07
N PRO A 153 15.72 9.47 1.94
CA PRO A 153 16.19 9.25 3.31
C PRO A 153 15.26 8.30 4.09
N GLY A 154 15.86 7.40 4.87
CA GLY A 154 15.09 6.47 5.71
C GLY A 154 14.30 5.41 4.94
N HIS A 155 14.72 5.06 3.72
CA HIS A 155 14.02 4.05 2.93
C HIS A 155 14.33 2.65 3.47
N ASP A 156 13.36 2.01 4.07
CA ASP A 156 13.48 0.66 4.61
C ASP A 156 13.96 -0.35 3.56
N ARG A 157 14.99 -1.11 3.88
CA ARG A 157 15.55 -2.11 2.97
C ARG A 157 14.62 -3.30 2.77
N ARG A 158 13.99 -3.78 3.85
CA ARG A 158 13.03 -4.88 3.78
C ARG A 158 11.91 -4.67 4.79
N TYR A 159 10.70 -4.91 4.32
CA TYR A 159 9.50 -4.93 5.13
C TYR A 159 8.75 -6.24 4.87
N ALA A 160 8.73 -7.12 5.88
CA ALA A 160 8.08 -8.42 5.82
C ALA A 160 7.28 -8.66 7.09
N ILE A 161 6.10 -9.25 6.96
CA ILE A 161 5.17 -9.48 8.05
C ILE A 161 4.89 -10.99 8.19
N ASP A 162 4.83 -11.47 9.42
CA ASP A 162 4.46 -12.85 9.73
C ASP A 162 2.96 -12.94 9.98
N ALA A 163 2.25 -13.54 9.05
CA ALA A 163 0.80 -13.71 9.09
C ALA A 163 0.34 -15.10 9.60
N ARG A 164 1.23 -15.92 10.19
CA ARG A 164 0.87 -17.27 10.66
C ARG A 164 -0.26 -17.28 11.68
N LYS A 165 -0.37 -16.24 12.53
CA LYS A 165 -1.41 -16.16 13.56
C LYS A 165 -2.81 -16.17 12.96
N ILE A 166 -3.08 -15.31 11.96
CA ILE A 166 -4.41 -15.27 11.31
C ILE A 166 -4.72 -16.58 10.58
N GLU A 167 -3.71 -17.21 10.00
CA GLU A 167 -3.86 -18.52 9.37
C GLU A 167 -4.23 -19.61 10.39
N GLN A 168 -3.53 -19.68 11.50
CA GLN A 168 -3.72 -20.72 12.52
C GLN A 168 -5.02 -20.56 13.31
N GLU A 169 -5.33 -19.32 13.70
CA GLU A 169 -6.49 -19.04 14.56
C GLU A 169 -7.79 -18.86 13.78
N LEU A 170 -7.73 -18.25 12.60
CA LEU A 170 -8.92 -17.90 11.82
C LEU A 170 -9.06 -18.68 10.50
N GLY A 171 -8.08 -19.52 10.15
CA GLY A 171 -8.09 -20.31 8.92
C GLY A 171 -8.01 -19.47 7.65
N TRP A 172 -7.60 -18.20 7.74
CA TRP A 172 -7.51 -17.31 6.57
C TRP A 172 -6.13 -17.40 5.90
N LYS A 173 -6.14 -17.45 4.57
CA LYS A 173 -4.96 -17.36 3.70
C LYS A 173 -5.28 -16.49 2.50
N PRO A 174 -4.28 -15.78 1.92
CA PRO A 174 -4.48 -15.09 0.65
C PRO A 174 -4.85 -16.10 -0.45
N ALA A 175 -5.82 -15.73 -1.28
CA ALA A 175 -6.24 -16.54 -2.42
C ALA A 175 -5.40 -16.29 -3.69
N GLU A 176 -4.80 -15.08 -3.80
CA GLU A 176 -4.01 -14.69 -4.95
C GLU A 176 -2.51 -14.83 -4.67
N SER A 177 -1.77 -15.38 -5.62
CA SER A 177 -0.33 -15.17 -5.69
C SER A 177 -0.01 -13.77 -6.20
N PHE A 178 1.26 -13.33 -6.07
CA PHE A 178 1.65 -12.06 -6.67
C PHE A 178 1.43 -12.06 -8.18
N GLU A 179 1.77 -13.14 -8.86
CA GLU A 179 1.67 -13.29 -10.31
C GLU A 179 0.22 -13.19 -10.81
N THR A 180 -0.72 -13.84 -10.12
CA THR A 180 -2.15 -13.78 -10.47
C THR A 180 -2.77 -12.43 -10.14
N GLY A 181 -2.43 -11.87 -8.99
CA GLY A 181 -2.95 -10.58 -8.54
C GLY A 181 -2.43 -9.40 -9.38
N ILE A 182 -1.13 -9.41 -9.75
CA ILE A 182 -0.56 -8.33 -10.57
C ILE A 182 -1.11 -8.33 -12.00
N ALA A 183 -1.33 -9.50 -12.58
CA ALA A 183 -1.97 -9.61 -13.89
C ALA A 183 -3.39 -9.03 -13.86
N LYS A 184 -4.20 -9.38 -12.86
CA LYS A 184 -5.53 -8.81 -12.64
C LYS A 184 -5.49 -7.29 -12.44
N THR A 185 -4.47 -6.80 -11.73
CA THR A 185 -4.29 -5.37 -11.48
C THR A 185 -3.99 -4.61 -12.76
N VAL A 186 -3.00 -5.07 -13.54
CA VAL A 186 -2.67 -4.46 -14.84
C VAL A 186 -3.88 -4.45 -15.76
N GLN A 187 -4.58 -5.58 -15.88
CA GLN A 187 -5.80 -5.67 -16.70
C GLN A 187 -6.89 -4.69 -16.23
N TRP A 188 -7.06 -4.53 -14.91
CA TRP A 188 -8.03 -3.57 -14.37
C TRP A 188 -7.68 -2.14 -14.78
N TYR A 189 -6.41 -1.71 -14.66
CA TYR A 189 -5.98 -0.37 -15.09
C TYR A 189 -6.16 -0.17 -16.59
N LEU A 190 -5.89 -1.18 -17.42
CA LEU A 190 -6.13 -1.10 -18.86
C LEU A 190 -7.62 -0.91 -19.19
N SER A 191 -8.51 -1.51 -18.41
CA SER A 191 -9.96 -1.48 -18.64
C SER A 191 -10.69 -0.29 -17.98
N ASN A 192 -10.00 0.49 -17.12
CA ASN A 192 -10.63 1.57 -16.34
C ASN A 192 -9.89 2.92 -16.51
N GLN A 193 -9.57 3.25 -17.76
CA GLN A 193 -8.83 4.47 -18.07
C GLN A 193 -9.58 5.75 -17.69
N ASP A 194 -10.90 5.76 -17.78
CA ASP A 194 -11.73 6.91 -17.39
C ASP A 194 -11.60 7.20 -15.88
N TRP A 195 -11.58 6.15 -15.06
CA TRP A 195 -11.33 6.30 -13.63
C TRP A 195 -9.94 6.87 -13.36
N VAL A 196 -8.92 6.36 -14.06
CA VAL A 196 -7.53 6.85 -13.94
C VAL A 196 -7.44 8.32 -14.31
N ALA A 197 -8.03 8.70 -15.45
CA ALA A 197 -8.05 10.08 -15.91
C ALA A 197 -8.77 11.01 -14.91
N ASN A 198 -9.91 10.60 -14.40
CA ASN A 198 -10.67 11.36 -13.41
C ASN A 198 -9.86 11.59 -12.12
N VAL A 199 -9.22 10.55 -11.58
CA VAL A 199 -8.39 10.67 -10.38
C VAL A 199 -7.15 11.57 -10.61
N GLN A 200 -6.53 11.49 -11.80
CA GLN A 200 -5.36 12.29 -12.14
C GLN A 200 -5.70 13.76 -12.45
N SER A 201 -6.89 14.04 -12.97
CA SER A 201 -7.31 15.42 -13.29
C SER A 201 -7.44 16.32 -12.06
N GLY A 202 -7.56 15.74 -10.88
CA GLY A 202 -7.81 16.48 -9.64
C GLY A 202 -9.27 16.93 -9.46
N ALA A 203 -10.17 16.58 -10.38
CA ALA A 203 -11.59 16.93 -10.29
C ALA A 203 -12.23 16.54 -8.95
N TYR A 204 -11.74 15.46 -8.33
CA TYR A 204 -12.11 15.11 -6.98
C TYR A 204 -11.76 16.22 -5.96
N ARG A 205 -10.59 16.86 -6.09
CA ARG A 205 -10.18 17.96 -5.20
C ARG A 205 -11.07 19.18 -5.38
N ASP A 206 -11.40 19.51 -6.62
CA ASP A 206 -12.29 20.62 -6.94
C ASP A 206 -13.71 20.35 -6.42
N TRP A 207 -14.17 19.12 -6.54
CA TRP A 207 -15.46 18.71 -5.97
C TRP A 207 -15.46 18.79 -4.44
N VAL A 208 -14.43 18.31 -3.76
CA VAL A 208 -14.28 18.41 -2.30
C VAL A 208 -14.22 19.88 -1.86
N GLN A 209 -13.49 20.73 -2.58
CA GLN A 209 -13.44 22.17 -2.33
C GLN A 209 -14.82 22.82 -2.48
N THR A 210 -15.59 22.38 -3.48
CA THR A 210 -16.94 22.92 -3.73
C THR A 210 -17.94 22.46 -2.67
N GLN A 211 -17.87 21.20 -2.23
CA GLN A 211 -18.83 20.61 -1.28
C GLN A 211 -18.48 20.91 0.18
N TYR A 212 -17.21 20.98 0.50
CA TYR A 212 -16.67 21.07 1.87
C TYR A 212 -15.69 22.21 2.02
N GLY A 213 -15.69 23.16 1.06
CA GLY A 213 -14.76 24.30 1.06
C GLY A 213 -14.62 24.89 2.45
N ALA A 214 -13.39 25.14 2.88
CA ALA A 214 -13.13 25.68 4.20
C ALA A 214 -14.02 26.90 4.47
N PRO A 215 -14.67 27.00 5.62
CA PRO A 215 -15.24 28.26 6.05
C PRO A 215 -14.14 29.31 5.96
N ALA A 216 -14.46 30.47 5.39
CA ALA A 216 -13.53 31.59 5.33
C ALA A 216 -12.86 31.73 6.70
N ALA A 217 -11.53 31.75 6.73
CA ALA A 217 -10.80 31.96 7.96
C ALA A 217 -11.40 33.22 8.59
N GLU A 218 -12.04 33.08 9.75
CA GLU A 218 -12.37 34.24 10.59
C GLU A 218 -11.04 34.94 10.83
N GLU A 219 -10.94 36.16 10.34
CA GLU A 219 -9.81 37.04 10.64
C GLU A 219 -9.67 37.09 12.16
N ALA A 220 -8.59 36.52 12.66
CA ALA A 220 -8.25 36.60 14.07
C ALA A 220 -8.12 38.08 14.39
N SER A 221 -9.10 38.65 15.08
CA SER A 221 -8.99 40.01 15.64
C SER A 221 -7.74 40.05 16.50
N PRO A 222 -6.87 41.08 16.35
CA PRO A 222 -5.69 41.22 17.19
C PRO A 222 -6.16 41.41 18.64
N VAL A 223 -5.77 40.49 19.50
CA VAL A 223 -5.91 40.64 20.94
C VAL A 223 -5.07 41.87 21.33
N ALA A 224 -5.76 42.95 21.73
CA ALA A 224 -5.12 44.14 22.26
C ALA A 224 -4.34 43.76 23.52
N ALA A 225 -3.11 44.28 23.61
CA ALA A 225 -2.16 44.11 24.71
C ALA A 225 -2.65 44.75 26.01
#